data_13da201195fdec647cd7f686e536ab8d
#
_entry.id   13da201195fdec647cd7f686e536ab8d
#
_cell.length_a   1.000
_cell.length_b   1.000
_cell.length_c   1.000
_cell.angle_alpha   90.00
_cell.angle_beta   90.00
_cell.angle_gamma   90.00
#
_symmetry.space_group_name_H-M   'P 1'
#
loop_
_entity.id
_entity.type
_entity.pdbx_description
1 polymer ?
#
loop_
_entity_poly.entity_id
_entity_poly.type
_entity_poly.pdbx_seq_one_letter_code
_entity_poly.pdbx_strand_id
1 'polypeptide(L)'
;MPVLLVAGGSRGIGAATARLAAKHGYDVAVNYAANGDAAAAVVKAVQAAGRKAVAIKGDMGKEADIDRVFDEAAKALGPMTHFVHSSGIIGDFSRLDEASAQTIKAALDVNTFGALWCMRAAIRRMSTKHGGKGGSIVMLSSMAATIGGATECIWYAASKGAVDTMVIGASREVAKEGIRINAISPGMIDTDIQPPGRIDKFAPMIPMGRAGSADEVADAILYLLSDSASYVNGANLRVSGGR
;
A
#
# COMPACT_ATOMS: atom_id res chain seq x y z
N MET A 1 0.64 -15.99 -15.61
CA MET A 1 1.56 -14.94 -15.14
C MET A 1 0.93 -14.26 -13.93
N PRO A 2 1.68 -13.80 -12.94
CA PRO A 2 1.11 -13.14 -11.79
C PRO A 2 0.54 -11.77 -12.15
N VAL A 3 -0.64 -11.44 -11.62
CA VAL A 3 -1.31 -10.15 -11.77
C VAL A 3 -1.30 -9.44 -10.44
N LEU A 4 -0.76 -8.22 -10.41
CA LEU A 4 -0.67 -7.35 -9.25
C LEU A 4 -1.59 -6.14 -9.41
N LEU A 5 -2.47 -5.89 -8.44
CA LEU A 5 -3.14 -4.61 -8.28
C LEU A 5 -2.42 -3.77 -7.23
N VAL A 6 -2.07 -2.52 -7.59
CA VAL A 6 -1.48 -1.55 -6.67
C VAL A 6 -2.49 -0.42 -6.43
N ALA A 7 -3.13 -0.42 -5.28
CA ALA A 7 -3.94 0.70 -4.83
C ALA A 7 -3.04 1.88 -4.44
N GLY A 8 -3.31 3.07 -5.01
CA GLY A 8 -2.41 4.22 -4.86
C GLY A 8 -1.11 4.09 -5.66
N GLY A 9 -1.17 3.44 -6.84
CA GLY A 9 -0.01 3.11 -7.67
C GLY A 9 0.54 4.23 -8.55
N SER A 10 -0.02 5.45 -8.52
CA SER A 10 0.38 6.52 -9.43
C SER A 10 1.62 7.33 -9.01
N ARG A 11 2.00 7.29 -7.73
CA ARG A 11 3.15 8.05 -7.20
C ARG A 11 3.81 7.34 -6.00
N GLY A 12 4.95 7.87 -5.56
CA GLY A 12 5.67 7.42 -4.37
C GLY A 12 5.96 5.93 -4.37
N ILE A 13 5.76 5.29 -3.22
CA ILE A 13 6.02 3.86 -3.00
C ILE A 13 5.18 2.97 -3.94
N GLY A 14 3.91 3.31 -4.15
CA GLY A 14 3.05 2.55 -5.05
C GLY A 14 3.54 2.53 -6.49
N ALA A 15 3.99 3.67 -7.02
CA ALA A 15 4.56 3.76 -8.37
C ALA A 15 5.90 3.03 -8.49
N ALA A 16 6.76 3.12 -7.48
CA ALA A 16 8.01 2.36 -7.41
C ALA A 16 7.73 0.84 -7.41
N THR A 17 6.77 0.40 -6.58
CA THR A 17 6.32 -0.99 -6.54
C THR A 17 5.82 -1.48 -7.89
N ALA A 18 4.97 -0.70 -8.57
CA ALA A 18 4.43 -1.06 -9.87
C ALA A 18 5.53 -1.24 -10.93
N ARG A 19 6.49 -0.30 -10.98
CA ARG A 19 7.63 -0.37 -11.92
C ARG A 19 8.55 -1.56 -11.61
N LEU A 20 8.84 -1.80 -10.34
CA LEU A 20 9.72 -2.90 -9.93
C LEU A 20 9.04 -4.25 -10.17
N ALA A 21 7.74 -4.38 -9.87
CA ALA A 21 6.95 -5.58 -10.12
C ALA A 21 6.99 -6.00 -11.61
N ALA A 22 6.93 -5.03 -12.52
CA ALA A 22 7.06 -5.31 -13.96
C ALA A 22 8.39 -5.99 -14.31
N LYS A 23 9.50 -5.52 -13.73
CA LYS A 23 10.83 -6.14 -13.92
C LYS A 23 10.88 -7.58 -13.36
N HIS A 24 10.04 -7.90 -12.38
CA HIS A 24 9.87 -9.24 -11.81
C HIS A 24 8.76 -10.07 -12.48
N GLY A 25 8.27 -9.66 -13.64
CA GLY A 25 7.36 -10.45 -14.46
C GLY A 25 5.87 -10.31 -14.15
N TYR A 26 5.47 -9.35 -13.33
CA TYR A 26 4.06 -9.08 -13.03
C TYR A 26 3.38 -8.26 -14.13
N ASP A 27 2.14 -8.59 -14.46
CA ASP A 27 1.21 -7.67 -15.11
C ASP A 27 0.58 -6.80 -14.02
N VAL A 28 0.44 -5.48 -14.27
CA VAL A 28 0.14 -4.53 -13.18
C VAL A 28 -1.08 -3.67 -13.47
N ALA A 29 -2.07 -3.70 -12.57
CA ALA A 29 -3.13 -2.72 -12.51
C ALA A 29 -2.74 -1.59 -11.55
N VAL A 30 -2.73 -0.36 -12.04
CA VAL A 30 -2.34 0.85 -11.32
C VAL A 30 -3.60 1.61 -10.95
N ASN A 31 -4.03 1.54 -9.69
CA ASN A 31 -5.13 2.39 -9.23
C ASN A 31 -4.63 3.78 -8.85
N TYR A 32 -5.45 4.78 -9.17
CA TYR A 32 -5.23 6.18 -8.80
C TYR A 32 -6.55 6.89 -8.48
N ALA A 33 -6.51 7.92 -7.63
CA ALA A 33 -7.70 8.70 -7.29
C ALA A 33 -7.86 9.95 -8.19
N ALA A 34 -6.81 10.75 -8.35
CA ALA A 34 -6.90 12.07 -9.00
C ALA A 34 -5.96 12.25 -10.20
N ASN A 35 -4.69 11.89 -10.08
CA ASN A 35 -3.67 12.19 -11.09
C ASN A 35 -3.56 11.09 -12.14
N GLY A 36 -4.34 11.23 -13.22
CA GLY A 36 -4.36 10.28 -14.34
C GLY A 36 -3.05 10.28 -15.15
N ASP A 37 -2.42 11.43 -15.33
CA ASP A 37 -1.17 11.54 -16.11
C ASP A 37 -0.03 10.80 -15.40
N ALA A 38 0.07 10.94 -14.08
CA ALA A 38 1.04 10.19 -13.29
C ALA A 38 0.79 8.67 -13.39
N ALA A 39 -0.47 8.23 -13.33
CA ALA A 39 -0.81 6.83 -13.50
C ALA A 39 -0.47 6.31 -14.90
N ALA A 40 -0.73 7.11 -15.95
CA ALA A 40 -0.38 6.79 -17.34
C ALA A 40 1.14 6.66 -17.52
N ALA A 41 1.93 7.51 -16.88
CA ALA A 41 3.39 7.42 -16.90
C ALA A 41 3.90 6.10 -16.27
N VAL A 42 3.28 5.65 -15.15
CA VAL A 42 3.60 4.36 -14.53
C VAL A 42 3.22 3.20 -15.46
N VAL A 43 2.03 3.23 -16.06
CA VAL A 43 1.58 2.21 -17.03
C VAL A 43 2.57 2.12 -18.20
N LYS A 44 2.99 3.26 -18.77
CA LYS A 44 3.98 3.29 -19.85
C LYS A 44 5.32 2.65 -19.43
N ALA A 45 5.77 2.90 -18.20
CA ALA A 45 7.00 2.29 -17.68
C ALA A 45 6.88 0.77 -17.52
N VAL A 46 5.73 0.28 -17.03
CA VAL A 46 5.43 -1.16 -16.93
C VAL A 46 5.41 -1.82 -18.32
N GLN A 47 4.77 -1.17 -19.29
CA GLN A 47 4.71 -1.65 -20.68
C GLN A 47 6.09 -1.66 -21.36
N ALA A 48 6.93 -0.67 -21.07
CA ALA A 48 8.31 -0.63 -21.56
C ALA A 48 9.18 -1.79 -21.00
N ALA A 49 8.81 -2.33 -19.83
CA ALA A 49 9.40 -3.55 -19.26
C ALA A 49 8.81 -4.86 -19.85
N GLY A 50 8.01 -4.78 -20.93
CA GLY A 50 7.41 -5.92 -21.60
C GLY A 50 6.21 -6.53 -20.87
N ARG A 51 5.58 -5.81 -19.95
CA ARG A 51 4.44 -6.30 -19.16
C ARG A 51 3.14 -5.60 -19.53
N LYS A 52 2.00 -6.27 -19.30
CA LYS A 52 0.69 -5.63 -19.46
C LYS A 52 0.42 -4.71 -18.29
N ALA A 53 -0.18 -3.54 -18.57
CA ALA A 53 -0.62 -2.65 -17.52
C ALA A 53 -1.87 -1.87 -17.90
N VAL A 54 -2.65 -1.51 -16.90
CA VAL A 54 -3.85 -0.66 -17.01
C VAL A 54 -3.88 0.34 -15.84
N ALA A 55 -4.27 1.59 -16.14
CA ALA A 55 -4.57 2.58 -15.10
C ALA A 55 -6.07 2.59 -14.83
N ILE A 56 -6.48 2.51 -13.56
CA ILE A 56 -7.89 2.45 -13.16
C ILE A 56 -8.15 3.54 -12.11
N LYS A 57 -9.02 4.49 -12.46
CA LYS A 57 -9.44 5.55 -11.53
C LYS A 57 -10.40 4.99 -10.49
N GLY A 58 -10.17 5.29 -9.21
CA GLY A 58 -11.06 4.96 -8.10
C GLY A 58 -10.53 5.46 -6.77
N ASP A 59 -11.44 5.92 -5.94
CA ASP A 59 -11.16 6.39 -4.58
C ASP A 59 -11.21 5.21 -3.62
N MET A 60 -10.06 4.86 -3.04
CA MET A 60 -9.97 3.74 -2.09
C MET A 60 -10.59 4.03 -0.71
N GLY A 61 -11.12 5.22 -0.50
CA GLY A 61 -12.01 5.55 0.61
C GLY A 61 -13.49 5.28 0.34
N LYS A 62 -13.84 4.73 -0.84
CA LYS A 62 -15.23 4.46 -1.26
C LYS A 62 -15.41 3.00 -1.66
N GLU A 63 -16.26 2.29 -0.94
CA GLU A 63 -16.50 0.85 -1.16
C GLU A 63 -16.91 0.53 -2.61
N ALA A 64 -17.82 1.31 -3.20
CA ALA A 64 -18.28 1.10 -4.58
C ALA A 64 -17.16 1.26 -5.61
N ASP A 65 -16.23 2.18 -5.40
CA ASP A 65 -15.06 2.34 -6.27
C ASP A 65 -14.10 1.16 -6.14
N ILE A 66 -13.93 0.65 -4.92
CA ILE A 66 -13.02 -0.48 -4.66
C ILE A 66 -13.48 -1.70 -5.46
N ASP A 67 -14.72 -2.15 -5.30
CA ASP A 67 -15.21 -3.34 -6.02
C ASP A 67 -15.07 -3.17 -7.54
N ARG A 68 -15.42 -2.00 -8.08
CA ARG A 68 -15.28 -1.68 -9.50
C ARG A 68 -13.81 -1.74 -9.95
N VAL A 69 -12.87 -1.17 -9.20
CA VAL A 69 -11.43 -1.19 -9.53
C VAL A 69 -10.89 -2.62 -9.59
N PHE A 70 -11.27 -3.47 -8.64
CA PHE A 70 -10.87 -4.87 -8.63
C PHE A 70 -11.43 -5.64 -9.83
N ASP A 71 -12.70 -5.40 -10.19
CA ASP A 71 -13.35 -6.07 -11.33
C ASP A 71 -12.76 -5.60 -12.67
N GLU A 72 -12.51 -4.31 -12.84
CA GLU A 72 -11.84 -3.77 -14.01
C GLU A 72 -10.40 -4.30 -14.16
N ALA A 73 -9.65 -4.43 -13.06
CA ALA A 73 -8.32 -5.02 -13.08
C ALA A 73 -8.36 -6.49 -13.53
N ALA A 74 -9.27 -7.27 -12.97
CA ALA A 74 -9.45 -8.68 -13.35
C ALA A 74 -9.91 -8.83 -14.81
N LYS A 75 -10.79 -7.96 -15.30
CA LYS A 75 -11.24 -7.94 -16.71
C LYS A 75 -10.09 -7.62 -17.67
N ALA A 76 -9.21 -6.68 -17.30
CA ALA A 76 -8.13 -6.23 -18.18
C ALA A 76 -6.93 -7.20 -18.21
N LEU A 77 -6.56 -7.79 -17.07
CA LEU A 77 -5.31 -8.52 -16.91
C LEU A 77 -5.48 -10.00 -16.54
N GLY A 78 -6.69 -10.41 -16.21
CA GLY A 78 -7.00 -11.74 -15.70
C GLY A 78 -7.07 -11.82 -14.17
N PRO A 79 -7.25 -13.02 -13.61
CA PRO A 79 -7.39 -13.22 -12.18
C PRO A 79 -6.21 -12.66 -11.39
N MET A 80 -6.51 -11.85 -10.41
CA MET A 80 -5.52 -11.23 -9.53
C MET A 80 -4.96 -12.26 -8.56
N THR A 81 -3.64 -12.26 -8.40
CA THR A 81 -2.90 -13.12 -7.47
C THR A 81 -2.13 -12.34 -6.41
N HIS A 82 -1.96 -11.02 -6.64
CA HIS A 82 -1.21 -10.17 -5.73
C HIS A 82 -1.90 -8.81 -5.56
N PHE A 83 -1.85 -8.29 -4.33
CA PHE A 83 -2.42 -6.98 -4.03
C PHE A 83 -1.49 -6.18 -3.11
N VAL A 84 -1.29 -4.90 -3.43
CA VAL A 84 -0.58 -3.93 -2.59
C VAL A 84 -1.48 -2.75 -2.30
N HIS A 85 -1.75 -2.49 -1.03
CA HIS A 85 -2.47 -1.32 -0.57
C HIS A 85 -1.48 -0.22 -0.18
N SER A 86 -1.21 0.70 -1.11
CA SER A 86 -0.33 1.87 -0.91
C SER A 86 -1.09 3.19 -0.83
N SER A 87 -2.43 3.15 -0.89
CA SER A 87 -3.25 4.34 -0.69
C SER A 87 -3.20 4.81 0.76
N GLY A 88 -3.11 6.12 0.94
CA GLY A 88 -3.17 6.72 2.26
C GLY A 88 -2.98 8.24 2.21
N ILE A 89 -3.51 8.90 3.22
CA ILE A 89 -3.38 10.34 3.42
C ILE A 89 -3.01 10.64 4.87
N ILE A 90 -2.28 11.73 5.09
CA ILE A 90 -1.94 12.20 6.44
C ILE A 90 -2.92 13.31 6.86
N GLY A 91 -3.26 14.19 5.93
CA GLY A 91 -3.96 15.45 6.21
C GLY A 91 -3.00 16.53 6.71
N ASP A 92 -3.55 17.57 7.30
CA ASP A 92 -2.77 18.69 7.84
C ASP A 92 -2.09 18.26 9.15
N PHE A 93 -0.85 18.70 9.35
CA PHE A 93 -0.12 18.45 10.59
C PHE A 93 -0.54 19.42 11.68
N SER A 94 -0.96 18.90 12.84
CA SER A 94 -1.31 19.70 14.02
C SER A 94 -1.29 18.86 15.30
N ARG A 95 -1.46 19.50 16.44
CA ARG A 95 -1.81 18.82 17.71
C ARG A 95 -3.21 18.21 17.59
N LEU A 96 -3.50 17.19 18.39
CA LEU A 96 -4.80 16.52 18.34
C LEU A 96 -5.98 17.44 18.68
N ASP A 97 -5.80 18.31 19.67
CA ASP A 97 -6.81 19.29 20.14
C ASP A 97 -7.08 20.41 19.14
N GLU A 98 -6.19 20.59 18.14
CA GLU A 98 -6.30 21.57 17.05
C GLU A 98 -6.76 20.93 15.74
N ALA A 99 -6.73 19.60 15.64
CA ALA A 99 -7.07 18.88 14.43
C ALA A 99 -8.57 19.01 14.08
N SER A 100 -8.87 19.33 12.82
CA SER A 100 -10.27 19.39 12.39
C SER A 100 -10.90 17.98 12.36
N ALA A 101 -12.19 17.89 12.67
CA ALA A 101 -12.94 16.65 12.52
C ALA A 101 -12.88 16.11 11.07
N GLN A 102 -12.80 17.00 10.09
CA GLN A 102 -12.69 16.63 8.67
C GLN A 102 -11.35 15.94 8.38
N THR A 103 -10.22 16.46 8.89
CA THR A 103 -8.89 15.83 8.74
C THR A 103 -8.86 14.44 9.36
N ILE A 104 -9.38 14.32 10.60
CA ILE A 104 -9.44 13.04 11.32
C ILE A 104 -10.30 12.03 10.53
N LYS A 105 -11.52 12.44 10.15
CA LYS A 105 -12.45 11.60 9.42
C LYS A 105 -11.88 11.15 8.07
N ALA A 106 -11.32 12.06 7.29
CA ALA A 106 -10.75 11.74 5.98
C ALA A 106 -9.60 10.72 6.09
N ALA A 107 -8.72 10.88 7.08
CA ALA A 107 -7.64 9.92 7.33
C ALA A 107 -8.17 8.53 7.68
N LEU A 108 -9.19 8.44 8.54
CA LEU A 108 -9.81 7.15 8.92
C LEU A 108 -10.58 6.53 7.75
N ASP A 109 -11.33 7.31 6.99
CA ASP A 109 -12.07 6.82 5.81
C ASP A 109 -11.14 6.15 4.80
N VAL A 110 -10.02 6.79 4.45
CA VAL A 110 -9.08 6.25 3.46
C VAL A 110 -8.19 5.16 4.06
N ASN A 111 -7.54 5.46 5.20
CA ASN A 111 -6.46 4.59 5.70
C ASN A 111 -6.98 3.39 6.50
N THR A 112 -8.18 3.49 7.08
CA THR A 112 -8.75 2.43 7.93
C THR A 112 -9.89 1.71 7.24
N PHE A 113 -10.98 2.41 6.94
CA PHE A 113 -12.13 1.78 6.27
C PHE A 113 -11.76 1.33 4.86
N GLY A 114 -11.10 2.19 4.08
CA GLY A 114 -10.61 1.85 2.75
C GLY A 114 -9.67 0.65 2.75
N ALA A 115 -8.75 0.58 3.71
CA ALA A 115 -7.86 -0.57 3.86
C ALA A 115 -8.62 -1.87 4.17
N LEU A 116 -9.62 -1.82 5.08
CA LEU A 116 -10.48 -2.98 5.38
C LEU A 116 -11.28 -3.44 4.16
N TRP A 117 -11.90 -2.50 3.44
CA TRP A 117 -12.68 -2.83 2.24
C TRP A 117 -11.80 -3.38 1.12
N CYS A 118 -10.61 -2.81 0.90
CA CYS A 118 -9.65 -3.32 -0.07
C CYS A 118 -9.17 -4.73 0.29
N MET A 119 -8.84 -4.97 1.57
CA MET A 119 -8.43 -6.29 2.05
C MET A 119 -9.56 -7.32 1.85
N ARG A 120 -10.80 -6.97 2.22
CA ARG A 120 -11.97 -7.81 1.99
C ARG A 120 -12.18 -8.12 0.50
N ALA A 121 -12.05 -7.11 -0.37
CA ALA A 121 -12.23 -7.27 -1.81
C ALA A 121 -11.13 -8.17 -2.41
N ALA A 122 -9.88 -8.05 -1.95
CA ALA A 122 -8.77 -8.90 -2.36
C ALA A 122 -9.00 -10.35 -1.91
N ILE A 123 -9.35 -10.57 -0.64
CA ILE A 123 -9.63 -11.91 -0.09
C ILE A 123 -10.74 -12.61 -0.88
N ARG A 124 -11.87 -11.95 -1.14
CA ARG A 124 -12.99 -12.51 -1.91
C ARG A 124 -12.60 -13.00 -3.30
N ARG A 125 -11.60 -12.37 -3.93
CA ARG A 125 -11.17 -12.70 -5.31
C ARG A 125 -9.97 -13.64 -5.37
N MET A 126 -9.16 -13.68 -4.32
CA MET A 126 -7.93 -14.47 -4.29
C MET A 126 -8.09 -15.80 -3.55
N SER A 127 -8.98 -15.87 -2.55
CA SER A 127 -9.15 -17.06 -1.70
C SER A 127 -9.59 -18.29 -2.48
N THR A 128 -8.94 -19.42 -2.22
CA THR A 128 -9.33 -20.72 -2.79
C THR A 128 -10.73 -21.14 -2.37
N LYS A 129 -11.21 -20.69 -1.20
CA LYS A 129 -12.59 -20.87 -0.73
C LYS A 129 -13.62 -20.23 -1.65
N HIS A 130 -13.26 -19.17 -2.36
CA HIS A 130 -14.11 -18.46 -3.30
C HIS A 130 -13.76 -18.73 -4.77
N GLY A 131 -12.95 -19.77 -5.05
CA GLY A 131 -12.55 -20.14 -6.41
C GLY A 131 -11.32 -19.37 -6.93
N GLY A 132 -10.67 -18.58 -6.11
CA GLY A 132 -9.40 -17.92 -6.42
C GLY A 132 -8.22 -18.90 -6.40
N LYS A 133 -7.03 -18.38 -6.68
CA LYS A 133 -5.79 -19.19 -6.76
C LYS A 133 -4.84 -18.98 -5.57
N GLY A 134 -5.27 -18.26 -4.56
CA GLY A 134 -4.38 -17.79 -3.50
C GLY A 134 -3.50 -16.64 -3.96
N GLY A 135 -2.42 -16.37 -3.19
CA GLY A 135 -1.43 -15.37 -3.51
C GLY A 135 -0.93 -14.57 -2.32
N SER A 136 -0.52 -13.31 -2.53
CA SER A 136 0.05 -12.48 -1.47
C SER A 136 -0.53 -11.07 -1.46
N ILE A 137 -0.79 -10.57 -0.27
CA ILE A 137 -1.30 -9.21 0.01
C ILE A 137 -0.27 -8.48 0.87
N VAL A 138 0.10 -7.26 0.49
CA VAL A 138 0.95 -6.37 1.29
C VAL A 138 0.22 -5.06 1.57
N MET A 139 0.09 -4.74 2.85
CA MET A 139 -0.57 -3.52 3.33
C MET A 139 0.49 -2.51 3.80
N LEU A 140 0.42 -1.26 3.34
CA LEU A 140 1.31 -0.22 3.86
C LEU A 140 0.77 0.36 5.16
N SER A 141 1.44 0.01 6.25
CA SER A 141 1.36 0.67 7.54
C SER A 141 2.30 1.89 7.58
N SER A 142 2.88 2.20 8.71
CA SER A 142 3.87 3.26 8.91
C SER A 142 4.57 3.09 10.26
N MET A 143 5.80 3.56 10.38
CA MET A 143 6.44 3.74 11.68
C MET A 143 5.66 4.68 12.61
N ALA A 144 4.80 5.57 12.05
CA ALA A 144 3.89 6.38 12.85
C ALA A 144 3.01 5.56 13.78
N ALA A 145 2.58 4.35 13.37
CA ALA A 145 1.79 3.43 14.19
C ALA A 145 2.50 3.06 15.52
N THR A 146 3.82 2.97 15.50
CA THR A 146 4.63 2.62 16.67
C THR A 146 5.01 3.85 17.51
N ILE A 147 5.34 4.98 16.85
CA ILE A 147 5.80 6.20 17.54
C ILE A 147 4.67 7.17 17.93
N GLY A 148 3.43 6.92 17.46
CA GLY A 148 2.23 7.64 17.91
C GLY A 148 1.94 8.96 17.22
N GLY A 149 2.85 9.55 16.43
CA GLY A 149 2.64 10.81 15.69
C GLY A 149 2.36 12.03 16.59
N ALA A 150 2.92 12.06 17.81
CA ALA A 150 2.68 13.12 18.78
C ALA A 150 3.01 14.51 18.21
N THR A 151 2.14 15.48 18.47
CA THR A 151 2.20 16.88 18.01
C THR A 151 2.11 17.08 16.48
N GLU A 152 1.88 16.00 15.73
CA GLU A 152 1.88 16.06 14.26
C GLU A 152 0.64 15.44 13.62
N CYS A 153 0.35 14.16 13.91
CA CYS A 153 -0.68 13.41 13.15
C CYS A 153 -1.15 12.14 13.89
N ILE A 154 -1.64 12.29 15.12
CA ILE A 154 -2.09 11.14 15.94
C ILE A 154 -3.16 10.31 15.22
N TRP A 155 -4.10 10.94 14.50
CA TRP A 155 -5.13 10.25 13.70
C TRP A 155 -4.52 9.36 12.60
N TYR A 156 -3.45 9.82 11.95
CA TYR A 156 -2.72 9.02 10.96
C TYR A 156 -2.05 7.83 11.63
N ALA A 157 -1.36 8.05 12.75
CA ALA A 157 -0.72 7.00 13.54
C ALA A 157 -1.73 5.94 13.96
N ALA A 158 -2.89 6.35 14.49
CA ALA A 158 -3.98 5.46 14.87
C ALA A 158 -4.52 4.66 13.67
N SER A 159 -4.69 5.32 12.51
CA SER A 159 -5.16 4.65 11.28
C SER A 159 -4.17 3.58 10.80
N LYS A 160 -2.87 3.80 10.95
CA LYS A 160 -1.83 2.85 10.57
C LYS A 160 -1.66 1.73 11.61
N GLY A 161 -1.90 2.01 12.89
CA GLY A 161 -2.01 0.96 13.93
C GLY A 161 -3.19 0.01 13.68
N ALA A 162 -4.30 0.54 13.15
CA ALA A 162 -5.41 -0.30 12.70
C ALA A 162 -4.98 -1.27 11.58
N VAL A 163 -4.19 -0.81 10.61
CA VAL A 163 -3.64 -1.68 9.53
C VAL A 163 -2.80 -2.81 10.11
N ASP A 164 -1.95 -2.53 11.12
CA ASP A 164 -1.13 -3.57 11.77
C ASP A 164 -2.00 -4.67 12.39
N THR A 165 -3.06 -4.27 13.09
CA THR A 165 -4.00 -5.22 13.69
C THR A 165 -4.80 -6.01 12.65
N MET A 166 -5.26 -5.36 11.57
CA MET A 166 -5.96 -6.01 10.45
C MET A 166 -5.11 -7.12 9.83
N VAL A 167 -3.82 -6.86 9.59
CA VAL A 167 -2.89 -7.84 9.01
C VAL A 167 -2.75 -9.07 9.89
N ILE A 168 -2.63 -8.88 11.21
CA ILE A 168 -2.54 -10.01 12.17
C ILE A 168 -3.81 -10.87 12.12
N GLY A 169 -4.98 -10.25 12.15
CA GLY A 169 -6.26 -10.96 12.12
C GLY A 169 -6.50 -11.69 10.79
N ALA A 170 -6.46 -10.94 9.70
CA ALA A 170 -6.78 -11.46 8.38
C ALA A 170 -5.79 -12.54 7.91
N SER A 171 -4.49 -12.41 8.23
CA SER A 171 -3.49 -13.42 7.87
C SER A 171 -3.79 -14.80 8.47
N ARG A 172 -4.36 -14.83 9.67
CA ARG A 172 -4.76 -16.07 10.37
C ARG A 172 -6.02 -16.67 9.77
N GLU A 173 -7.00 -15.82 9.43
CA GLU A 173 -8.28 -16.27 8.85
C GLU A 173 -8.06 -16.99 7.51
N VAL A 174 -7.20 -16.44 6.62
CA VAL A 174 -7.08 -16.90 5.23
C VAL A 174 -5.86 -17.75 4.95
N ALA A 175 -5.04 -18.09 5.94
CA ALA A 175 -3.82 -18.86 5.75
C ALA A 175 -4.05 -20.21 5.04
N LYS A 176 -5.13 -20.92 5.40
CA LYS A 176 -5.54 -22.20 4.77
C LYS A 176 -6.24 -22.01 3.41
N GLU A 177 -6.50 -20.77 3.02
CA GLU A 177 -7.14 -20.40 1.76
C GLU A 177 -6.12 -19.99 0.70
N GLY A 178 -4.83 -20.25 0.95
CA GLY A 178 -3.72 -19.99 0.03
C GLY A 178 -3.28 -18.54 -0.03
N ILE A 179 -3.68 -17.67 0.92
CA ILE A 179 -3.32 -16.26 0.93
C ILE A 179 -2.36 -15.95 2.08
N ARG A 180 -1.26 -15.27 1.77
CA ARG A 180 -0.39 -14.63 2.76
C ARG A 180 -0.71 -13.13 2.83
N ILE A 181 -0.78 -12.58 4.03
CA ILE A 181 -1.02 -11.16 4.25
C ILE A 181 0.06 -10.62 5.19
N ASN A 182 0.78 -9.59 4.74
CA ASN A 182 1.84 -8.95 5.52
C ASN A 182 1.71 -7.42 5.46
N ALA A 183 2.38 -6.73 6.35
CA ALA A 183 2.51 -5.28 6.35
C ALA A 183 3.95 -4.84 6.08
N ILE A 184 4.09 -3.64 5.56
CA ILE A 184 5.32 -2.86 5.56
C ILE A 184 5.07 -1.61 6.39
N SER A 185 6.03 -1.29 7.28
CA SER A 185 6.05 -0.02 8.03
C SER A 185 7.22 0.85 7.56
N PRO A 186 6.99 1.72 6.56
CA PRO A 186 8.00 2.67 6.15
C PRO A 186 8.30 3.70 7.25
N GLY A 187 9.56 4.11 7.34
CA GLY A 187 9.98 5.28 8.10
C GLY A 187 9.73 6.57 7.31
N MET A 188 10.69 7.50 7.39
CA MET A 188 10.68 8.69 6.54
C MET A 188 11.21 8.30 5.15
N ILE A 189 10.34 8.40 4.16
CA ILE A 189 10.64 8.07 2.77
C ILE A 189 10.52 9.32 1.92
N ASP A 190 11.47 9.54 1.03
CA ASP A 190 11.48 10.65 0.08
C ASP A 190 10.41 10.42 -0.99
N THR A 191 9.28 11.07 -0.78
CA THR A 191 8.09 11.01 -1.64
C THR A 191 7.26 12.29 -1.48
N ASP A 192 6.36 12.54 -2.42
CA ASP A 192 5.46 13.71 -2.45
C ASP A 192 4.53 13.84 -1.22
N ILE A 193 4.44 12.83 -0.37
CA ILE A 193 3.65 12.88 0.86
C ILE A 193 4.32 13.75 1.94
N GLN A 194 5.63 13.98 1.81
CA GLN A 194 6.40 14.79 2.75
C GLN A 194 6.29 16.27 2.38
N PRO A 195 5.92 17.15 3.33
CA PRO A 195 6.01 18.59 3.11
C PRO A 195 7.44 19.04 2.78
N PRO A 196 7.59 20.13 2.00
CA PRO A 196 8.92 20.70 1.72
C PRO A 196 9.74 20.96 2.99
N GLY A 197 11.03 20.63 2.95
CA GLY A 197 11.98 20.80 4.08
C GLY A 197 11.82 19.80 5.24
N ARG A 198 10.79 18.94 5.22
CA ARG A 198 10.60 17.96 6.30
C ARG A 198 11.68 16.91 6.31
N ILE A 199 12.10 16.44 5.15
CA ILE A 199 13.18 15.44 5.04
C ILE A 199 14.47 16.00 5.61
N ASP A 200 14.88 17.20 5.22
CA ASP A 200 16.12 17.83 5.70
C ASP A 200 16.14 18.01 7.22
N LYS A 201 14.97 18.34 7.78
CA LYS A 201 14.80 18.51 9.24
C LYS A 201 14.95 17.20 10.01
N PHE A 202 14.41 16.10 9.51
CA PHE A 202 14.30 14.85 10.27
C PHE A 202 15.27 13.76 9.85
N ALA A 203 15.87 13.83 8.65
CA ALA A 203 16.83 12.84 8.18
C ALA A 203 18.03 12.65 9.13
N PRO A 204 18.62 13.70 9.73
CA PRO A 204 19.71 13.54 10.69
C PRO A 204 19.33 12.80 11.98
N MET A 205 18.03 12.70 12.28
CA MET A 205 17.52 11.98 13.47
C MET A 205 17.27 10.48 13.19
N ILE A 206 17.39 10.05 11.94
CA ILE A 206 17.27 8.64 11.55
C ILE A 206 18.64 7.98 11.82
N PRO A 207 18.72 6.80 12.45
CA PRO A 207 20.00 6.14 12.72
C PRO A 207 20.90 5.95 11.50
N MET A 208 20.33 5.69 10.30
CA MET A 208 21.08 5.62 9.04
C MET A 208 21.45 7.01 8.46
N GLY A 209 21.07 8.11 9.10
CA GLY A 209 21.42 9.48 8.72
C GLY A 209 20.74 10.02 7.46
N ARG A 210 19.78 9.32 6.90
CA ARG A 210 19.04 9.72 5.69
C ARG A 210 17.63 9.21 5.64
N ALA A 211 16.79 9.85 4.84
CA ALA A 211 15.51 9.27 4.42
C ALA A 211 15.75 8.04 3.52
N GLY A 212 14.80 7.11 3.52
CA GLY A 212 14.76 6.02 2.55
C GLY A 212 14.16 6.49 1.22
N SER A 213 14.42 5.75 0.14
CA SER A 213 13.78 5.94 -1.15
C SER A 213 12.52 5.09 -1.28
N ALA A 214 11.64 5.47 -2.22
CA ALA A 214 10.48 4.65 -2.57
C ALA A 214 10.87 3.27 -3.12
N ASP A 215 12.01 3.17 -3.81
CA ASP A 215 12.52 1.92 -4.37
C ASP A 215 12.98 0.95 -3.26
N GLU A 216 13.63 1.44 -2.18
CA GLU A 216 14.01 0.60 -1.03
C GLU A 216 12.79 -0.03 -0.34
N VAL A 217 11.67 0.69 -0.30
CA VAL A 217 10.40 0.13 0.22
C VAL A 217 9.80 -0.85 -0.78
N ALA A 218 9.87 -0.55 -2.08
CA ALA A 218 9.36 -1.43 -3.14
C ALA A 218 10.10 -2.78 -3.16
N ASP A 219 11.41 -2.80 -2.96
CA ASP A 219 12.20 -4.04 -2.84
C ASP A 219 11.67 -4.94 -1.72
N ALA A 220 11.41 -4.36 -0.54
CA ALA A 220 10.85 -5.09 0.59
C ALA A 220 9.41 -5.59 0.32
N ILE A 221 8.59 -4.80 -0.39
CA ILE A 221 7.26 -5.22 -0.81
C ILE A 221 7.37 -6.41 -1.76
N LEU A 222 8.22 -6.36 -2.77
CA LEU A 222 8.42 -7.45 -3.73
C LEU A 222 8.93 -8.72 -3.06
N TYR A 223 9.81 -8.62 -2.06
CA TYR A 223 10.19 -9.76 -1.24
C TYR A 223 8.96 -10.41 -0.59
N LEU A 224 8.09 -9.64 0.08
CA LEU A 224 6.90 -10.17 0.74
C LEU A 224 5.85 -10.74 -0.25
N LEU A 225 5.82 -10.24 -1.48
CA LEU A 225 4.97 -10.79 -2.54
C LEU A 225 5.52 -12.11 -3.10
N SER A 226 6.83 -12.33 -3.08
CA SER A 226 7.52 -13.45 -3.72
C SER A 226 7.39 -14.77 -2.95
N ASP A 227 7.76 -15.88 -3.62
CA ASP A 227 7.84 -17.22 -3.02
C ASP A 227 8.97 -17.33 -1.97
N SER A 228 9.98 -16.44 -2.02
CA SER A 228 11.00 -16.36 -0.96
C SER A 228 10.44 -16.02 0.40
N ALA A 229 9.24 -15.41 0.46
CA ALA A 229 8.49 -15.12 1.68
C ALA A 229 7.38 -16.17 1.96
N SER A 230 7.48 -17.39 1.46
CA SER A 230 6.42 -18.42 1.54
C SER A 230 5.99 -18.77 2.97
N TYR A 231 6.86 -18.60 3.97
CA TYR A 231 6.54 -18.82 5.38
C TYR A 231 6.39 -17.52 6.19
N VAL A 232 6.38 -16.35 5.50
CA VAL A 232 6.15 -15.02 6.11
C VAL A 232 4.67 -14.68 5.97
N ASN A 233 3.93 -14.70 7.08
CA ASN A 233 2.50 -14.43 7.12
C ASN A 233 2.13 -13.74 8.44
N GLY A 234 1.42 -12.61 8.39
CA GLY A 234 1.08 -11.79 9.55
C GLY A 234 2.23 -10.92 10.08
N ALA A 235 3.32 -10.81 9.33
CA ALA A 235 4.46 -9.98 9.71
C ALA A 235 4.23 -8.50 9.36
N ASN A 236 4.87 -7.63 10.14
CA ASN A 236 5.04 -6.21 9.80
C ASN A 236 6.55 -5.93 9.66
N LEU A 237 7.02 -5.77 8.42
CA LEU A 237 8.41 -5.50 8.12
C LEU A 237 8.68 -3.99 8.15
N ARG A 238 9.58 -3.56 9.04
CA ARG A 238 10.00 -2.16 9.15
C ARG A 238 11.05 -1.84 8.11
N VAL A 239 10.83 -0.79 7.31
CA VAL A 239 11.76 -0.23 6.33
C VAL A 239 11.99 1.23 6.70
N SER A 240 12.83 1.48 7.70
CA SER A 240 12.81 2.76 8.44
C SER A 240 14.19 3.34 8.76
N GLY A 241 15.28 2.72 8.31
CA GLY A 241 16.63 3.19 8.61
C GLY A 241 17.00 3.09 10.11
N GLY A 242 16.34 2.19 10.87
CA GLY A 242 16.58 1.97 12.29
C GLY A 242 15.66 2.77 13.24
N ARG A 243 14.71 3.53 12.71
CA ARG A 243 13.74 4.32 13.49
C ARG A 243 12.66 3.45 14.12
#